data_a83e3f47b7ce5af8b207f39fd958266f
#
_entry.id   a83e3f47b7ce5af8b207f39fd958266f
#
_cell.length_a   1.000
_cell.length_b   1.000
_cell.length_c   1.000
_cell.angle_alpha   90.00
_cell.angle_beta   90.00
_cell.angle_gamma   90.00
#
_symmetry.space_group_name_H-M   'P 1'
#
loop_
_entity.id
_entity.type
_entity.pdbx_description
1 polymer ?
#
loop_
_entity_poly.entity_id
_entity_poly.type
_entity_poly.pdbx_seq_one_letter_code
_entity_poly.pdbx_strand_id
1 'polypeptide(L)'
;MDSVLKDFKHFMKQREAASQAFVNGDNGPLNSISTHVSPATIFGPTGDCIAGADKVNAANANTAKHFEAGSENSFEVLQLAASGDVAFWAGIQRSTVKMQGKAHAVPMDLRVTEIFRREQGEWKLIHRHADPLNPAPK
;
A
#
# COMPACT_ATOMS: atom_id res chain seq x y z
N MET A 1 12.71 11.15 -23.33
CA MET A 1 11.67 11.07 -22.27
C MET A 1 11.49 9.63 -21.83
N ASP A 2 11.46 9.43 -20.54
CA ASP A 2 11.36 8.07 -19.99
C ASP A 2 9.89 7.64 -19.95
N SER A 3 9.50 6.76 -20.88
CA SER A 3 8.13 6.25 -20.95
C SER A 3 7.81 5.29 -19.78
N VAL A 4 8.82 4.61 -19.23
CA VAL A 4 8.63 3.72 -18.07
C VAL A 4 8.25 4.53 -16.85
N LEU A 5 8.95 5.63 -16.60
CA LEU A 5 8.64 6.51 -15.48
C LEU A 5 7.26 7.14 -15.63
N LYS A 6 6.92 7.59 -16.83
CA LYS A 6 5.60 8.17 -17.09
C LYS A 6 4.49 7.17 -16.86
N ASP A 7 4.68 5.94 -17.29
CA ASP A 7 3.73 4.86 -17.12
C ASP A 7 3.54 4.54 -15.62
N PHE A 8 4.64 4.49 -14.86
CA PHE A 8 4.55 4.25 -13.43
C PHE A 8 3.84 5.39 -12.70
N LYS A 9 4.10 6.64 -13.07
CA LYS A 9 3.39 7.78 -12.48
C LYS A 9 1.88 7.67 -12.71
N HIS A 10 1.49 7.21 -13.88
CA HIS A 10 0.08 6.98 -14.18
C HIS A 10 -0.49 5.86 -13.31
N PHE A 11 0.26 4.78 -13.16
CA PHE A 11 -0.14 3.66 -12.29
C PHE A 11 -0.33 4.09 -10.84
N MET A 12 0.45 5.05 -10.35
CA MET A 12 0.34 5.51 -8.96
C MET A 12 -1.05 6.02 -8.62
N LYS A 13 -1.80 6.52 -9.59
CA LYS A 13 -3.20 6.91 -9.36
C LYS A 13 -4.05 5.70 -9.02
N GLN A 14 -3.83 4.58 -9.70
CA GLN A 14 -4.52 3.33 -9.42
C GLN A 14 -4.09 2.78 -8.05
N ARG A 15 -2.80 2.90 -7.73
CA ARG A 15 -2.30 2.47 -6.42
C ARG A 15 -2.96 3.25 -5.27
N GLU A 16 -3.08 4.55 -5.41
CA GLU A 16 -3.71 5.39 -4.39
C GLU A 16 -5.19 5.04 -4.25
N ALA A 17 -5.88 4.83 -5.36
CA ALA A 17 -7.29 4.42 -5.34
C ALA A 17 -7.47 3.07 -4.64
N ALA A 18 -6.54 2.13 -4.84
CA ALA A 18 -6.57 0.84 -4.16
C ALA A 18 -6.40 0.99 -2.65
N SER A 19 -5.57 1.93 -2.21
CA SER A 19 -5.39 2.21 -0.78
C SER A 19 -6.65 2.83 -0.18
N GLN A 20 -7.30 3.73 -0.91
CA GLN A 20 -8.57 4.33 -0.47
C GLN A 20 -9.64 3.25 -0.28
N ALA A 21 -9.75 2.32 -1.22
CA ALA A 21 -10.68 1.20 -1.10
C ALA A 21 -10.33 0.31 0.11
N PHE A 22 -9.05 0.04 0.30
CA PHE A 22 -8.56 -0.82 1.38
C PHE A 22 -8.95 -0.29 2.75
N VAL A 23 -8.74 1.00 3.01
CA VAL A 23 -9.06 1.60 4.31
C VAL A 23 -10.57 1.74 4.53
N ASN A 24 -11.36 1.45 3.52
CA ASN A 24 -12.82 1.37 3.62
C ASN A 24 -13.33 -0.07 3.64
N GLY A 25 -12.42 -1.03 3.78
CA GLY A 25 -12.77 -2.44 3.95
C GLY A 25 -12.78 -3.27 2.67
N ASP A 26 -12.41 -2.67 1.52
CA ASP A 26 -12.40 -3.37 0.24
C ASP A 26 -10.99 -3.69 -0.22
N ASN A 27 -10.59 -4.95 -0.09
CA ASN A 27 -9.27 -5.42 -0.49
C ASN A 27 -9.18 -5.74 -2.00
N GLY A 28 -10.29 -5.73 -2.74
CA GLY A 28 -10.30 -6.15 -4.14
C GLY A 28 -9.28 -5.41 -5.02
N PRO A 29 -9.30 -4.07 -5.05
CA PRO A 29 -8.34 -3.32 -5.86
C PRO A 29 -6.88 -3.56 -5.47
N LEU A 30 -6.56 -3.63 -4.18
CA LEU A 30 -5.20 -3.92 -3.74
C LEU A 30 -4.78 -5.33 -4.15
N ASN A 31 -5.67 -6.30 -4.00
CA ASN A 31 -5.38 -7.66 -4.39
C ASN A 31 -5.07 -7.77 -5.89
N SER A 32 -5.77 -7.01 -6.72
CA SER A 32 -5.55 -7.08 -8.17
C SER A 32 -4.24 -6.45 -8.63
N ILE A 33 -3.67 -5.51 -7.86
CA ILE A 33 -2.36 -4.91 -8.19
C ILE A 33 -1.21 -5.48 -7.35
N SER A 34 -1.47 -6.44 -6.48
CA SER A 34 -0.44 -7.14 -5.72
C SER A 34 0.02 -8.36 -6.47
N THR A 35 1.33 -8.67 -6.39
CA THR A 35 1.83 -9.88 -7.04
C THR A 35 1.25 -11.12 -6.39
N HIS A 36 0.99 -12.14 -7.21
CA HIS A 36 0.61 -13.47 -6.73
C HIS A 36 1.73 -14.47 -6.94
N VAL A 37 2.92 -13.97 -7.31
CA VAL A 37 4.12 -14.78 -7.57
C VAL A 37 5.22 -14.31 -6.63
N SER A 38 5.67 -15.22 -5.74
CA SER A 38 6.77 -14.89 -4.83
C SER A 38 8.07 -14.60 -5.60
N PRO A 39 8.94 -13.74 -5.05
CA PRO A 39 8.89 -13.19 -3.69
C PRO A 39 7.95 -12.00 -3.53
N ALA A 40 7.38 -11.89 -2.36
CA ALA A 40 6.61 -10.73 -1.93
C ALA A 40 6.78 -10.57 -0.42
N THR A 41 6.85 -9.35 0.07
CA THR A 41 7.10 -9.08 1.50
C THR A 41 6.34 -7.86 1.98
N ILE A 42 5.99 -7.88 3.28
CA ILE A 42 5.48 -6.71 4.00
C ILE A 42 6.25 -6.59 5.31
N PHE A 43 6.74 -5.38 5.58
CA PHE A 43 7.22 -4.98 6.91
C PHE A 43 6.17 -4.03 7.47
N GLY A 44 5.45 -4.47 8.49
CA GLY A 44 4.30 -3.74 9.00
C GLY A 44 4.61 -2.82 10.16
N PRO A 45 3.64 -1.97 10.52
CA PRO A 45 3.84 -0.92 11.53
C PRO A 45 4.04 -1.43 12.95
N THR A 46 3.77 -2.70 13.21
CA THR A 46 4.01 -3.30 14.52
C THR A 46 5.33 -4.07 14.58
N GLY A 47 6.16 -3.95 13.53
CA GLY A 47 7.48 -4.59 13.49
C GLY A 47 7.47 -5.99 12.93
N ASP A 48 6.37 -6.44 12.37
CA ASP A 48 6.27 -7.77 11.79
C ASP A 48 6.87 -7.83 10.39
N CYS A 49 7.18 -9.05 9.98
CA CYS A 49 7.69 -9.35 8.64
C CYS A 49 6.89 -10.52 8.07
N ILE A 50 6.23 -10.28 6.95
CA ILE A 50 5.45 -11.31 6.25
C ILE A 50 6.13 -11.57 4.91
N ALA A 51 6.45 -12.81 4.61
CA ALA A 51 7.14 -13.20 3.39
C ALA A 51 6.39 -14.29 2.65
N GLY A 52 6.28 -14.13 1.34
CA GLY A 52 5.57 -15.05 0.45
C GLY A 52 4.28 -14.43 -0.07
N ALA A 53 4.04 -14.55 -1.39
CA ALA A 53 2.88 -13.91 -2.02
C ALA A 53 1.56 -14.34 -1.39
N ASP A 54 1.38 -15.64 -1.13
CA ASP A 54 0.13 -16.14 -0.54
C ASP A 54 -0.08 -15.55 0.86
N LYS A 55 0.97 -15.51 1.67
CA LYS A 55 0.88 -14.98 3.04
C LYS A 55 0.63 -13.47 3.04
N VAL A 56 1.29 -12.74 2.14
CA VAL A 56 1.10 -11.29 2.00
C VAL A 56 -0.35 -11.00 1.62
N ASN A 57 -0.88 -11.68 0.63
CA ASN A 57 -2.24 -11.44 0.16
C ASN A 57 -3.27 -11.85 1.20
N ALA A 58 -3.04 -12.93 1.94
CA ALA A 58 -3.92 -13.34 3.02
C ALA A 58 -3.91 -12.31 4.16
N ALA A 59 -2.74 -11.77 4.50
CA ALA A 59 -2.62 -10.75 5.54
C ALA A 59 -3.36 -9.47 5.14
N ASN A 60 -3.24 -9.04 3.89
CA ASN A 60 -3.96 -7.87 3.39
C ASN A 60 -5.47 -8.08 3.47
N ALA A 61 -5.97 -9.23 3.03
CA ALA A 61 -7.39 -9.53 3.09
C ALA A 61 -7.91 -9.51 4.53
N ASN A 62 -7.11 -10.04 5.45
CA ASN A 62 -7.49 -10.06 6.87
C ASN A 62 -7.48 -8.65 7.47
N THR A 63 -6.46 -7.85 7.15
CA THR A 63 -6.35 -6.48 7.66
C THR A 63 -7.50 -5.59 7.17
N ALA A 64 -7.88 -5.72 5.91
CA ALA A 64 -8.97 -4.92 5.35
C ALA A 64 -10.29 -5.10 6.10
N LYS A 65 -10.51 -6.28 6.69
CA LYS A 65 -11.73 -6.57 7.44
C LYS A 65 -11.88 -5.72 8.71
N HIS A 66 -10.79 -5.12 9.19
CA HIS A 66 -10.82 -4.27 10.39
C HIS A 66 -11.22 -2.83 10.09
N PHE A 67 -11.30 -2.45 8.83
CA PHE A 67 -11.70 -1.10 8.42
C PHE A 67 -13.13 -1.08 7.93
N GLU A 68 -13.75 0.09 8.02
CA GLU A 68 -15.11 0.26 7.48
C GLU A 68 -15.26 1.59 6.77
N ALA A 69 -16.37 1.77 6.07
CA ALA A 69 -16.68 2.98 5.32
C ALA A 69 -16.59 4.22 6.20
N GLY A 70 -16.23 5.35 5.61
CA GLY A 70 -16.01 6.60 6.32
C GLY A 70 -14.52 6.90 6.53
N SER A 71 -13.64 6.13 5.91
CA SER A 71 -12.20 6.35 5.97
C SER A 71 -11.71 7.15 4.77
N GLU A 72 -10.61 7.89 4.95
CA GLU A 72 -9.96 8.65 3.89
C GLU A 72 -8.49 8.31 3.83
N ASN A 73 -7.92 8.39 2.63
CA ASN A 73 -6.52 8.05 2.40
C ASN A 73 -5.96 8.83 1.21
N SER A 74 -4.75 9.34 1.36
CA SER A 74 -4.01 9.95 0.26
C SER A 74 -2.53 9.68 0.42
N PHE A 75 -1.79 9.78 -0.70
CA PHE A 75 -0.34 9.61 -0.69
C PHE A 75 0.35 10.94 -0.92
N GLU A 76 1.28 11.27 -0.02
CA GLU A 76 2.22 12.36 -0.24
C GLU A 76 3.50 11.72 -0.74
N VAL A 77 3.69 11.74 -2.07
CA VAL A 77 4.85 11.11 -2.69
C VAL A 77 6.04 12.05 -2.61
N LEU A 78 7.08 11.66 -1.87
CA LEU A 78 8.28 12.47 -1.72
C LEU A 78 9.31 12.16 -2.80
N GLN A 79 9.36 10.93 -3.29
CA GLN A 79 10.17 10.56 -4.43
C GLN A 79 9.62 9.29 -5.06
N LEU A 80 9.89 9.14 -6.34
CA LEU A 80 9.59 7.90 -7.05
C LEU A 80 10.53 7.75 -8.24
N ALA A 81 10.70 6.51 -8.67
CA ALA A 81 11.52 6.22 -9.84
C ALA A 81 11.05 4.90 -10.45
N ALA A 82 11.34 4.74 -11.73
CA ALA A 82 11.07 3.50 -12.44
C ALA A 82 12.12 3.32 -13.53
N SER A 83 12.62 2.10 -13.67
CA SER A 83 13.60 1.77 -14.70
C SER A 83 13.46 0.27 -15.02
N GLY A 84 13.36 -0.06 -16.31
CA GLY A 84 13.14 -1.45 -16.70
C GLY A 84 11.85 -1.99 -16.12
N ASP A 85 11.97 -3.07 -15.35
CA ASP A 85 10.82 -3.76 -14.77
C ASP A 85 10.63 -3.51 -13.27
N VAL A 86 11.32 -2.50 -12.71
CA VAL A 86 11.27 -2.20 -11.29
C VAL A 86 10.94 -0.73 -11.07
N ALA A 87 10.11 -0.46 -10.08
CA ALA A 87 9.74 0.89 -9.70
C ALA A 87 9.56 0.97 -8.19
N PHE A 88 9.68 2.18 -7.66
CA PHE A 88 9.39 2.41 -6.24
C PHE A 88 8.79 3.79 -6.02
N TRP A 89 8.13 3.96 -4.91
CA TRP A 89 7.84 5.29 -4.35
C TRP A 89 8.12 5.26 -2.86
N ALA A 90 8.44 6.44 -2.34
CA ALA A 90 8.63 6.64 -0.90
C ALA A 90 7.95 7.94 -0.50
N GLY A 91 7.28 7.93 0.65
CA GLY A 91 6.58 9.11 1.11
C GLY A 91 5.71 8.81 2.32
N ILE A 92 4.63 9.57 2.43
CA ILE A 92 3.72 9.50 3.57
C ILE A 92 2.34 9.08 3.10
N GLN A 93 1.76 8.11 3.77
CA GLN A 93 0.36 7.77 3.61
C GLN A 93 -0.42 8.52 4.67
N ARG A 94 -1.25 9.47 4.24
CA ARG A 94 -2.09 10.25 5.13
C ARG A 94 -3.45 9.59 5.18
N SER A 95 -3.85 9.12 6.36
CA SER A 95 -5.11 8.40 6.50
C SER A 95 -5.85 8.85 7.73
N THR A 96 -7.18 8.89 7.61
CA THR A 96 -8.10 8.95 8.74
C THR A 96 -8.99 7.74 8.58
N VAL A 97 -8.89 6.80 9.50
CA VAL A 97 -9.50 5.49 9.33
C VAL A 97 -10.56 5.22 10.37
N LYS A 98 -11.65 4.60 9.92
CA LYS A 98 -12.70 4.12 10.79
C LYS A 98 -12.56 2.63 10.93
N MET A 99 -12.29 2.20 12.17
CA MET A 99 -12.12 0.78 12.48
C MET A 99 -13.46 0.16 12.84
N GLN A 100 -13.61 -1.13 12.56
CA GLN A 100 -14.80 -1.89 12.90
C GLN A 100 -15.07 -1.77 14.41
N GLY A 101 -16.30 -1.44 14.76
CA GLY A 101 -16.73 -1.35 16.15
C GLY A 101 -16.30 -0.09 16.90
N LYS A 102 -15.66 0.86 16.23
CA LYS A 102 -15.24 2.12 16.84
C LYS A 102 -16.18 3.24 16.42
N ALA A 103 -16.46 4.17 17.32
CA ALA A 103 -17.42 5.25 17.07
C ALA A 103 -16.84 6.35 16.16
N HIS A 104 -15.53 6.58 16.22
CA HIS A 104 -14.89 7.71 15.54
C HIS A 104 -13.71 7.28 14.70
N ALA A 105 -13.52 7.98 13.56
CA ALA A 105 -12.33 7.81 12.75
C ALA A 105 -11.11 8.38 13.48
N VAL A 106 -9.94 7.78 13.26
CA VAL A 106 -8.69 8.20 13.90
C VAL A 106 -7.61 8.40 12.85
N PRO A 107 -6.67 9.33 13.09
CA PRO A 107 -5.52 9.50 12.20
C PRO A 107 -4.63 8.26 12.19
N MET A 108 -4.14 7.90 11.01
CA MET A 108 -3.17 6.81 10.85
C MET A 108 -2.21 7.22 9.74
N ASP A 109 -1.24 8.07 10.08
CA ASP A 109 -0.25 8.51 9.11
C ASP A 109 0.97 7.59 9.16
N LEU A 110 1.41 7.14 8.01
CA LEU A 110 2.48 6.14 7.90
C LEU A 110 3.60 6.64 7.00
N ARG A 111 4.84 6.28 7.38
CA ARG A 111 5.98 6.40 6.48
C ARG A 111 5.97 5.15 5.61
N VAL A 112 6.07 5.32 4.29
CA VAL A 112 5.88 4.20 3.36
C VAL A 112 6.99 4.19 2.32
N THR A 113 7.48 2.98 2.04
CA THR A 113 8.26 2.67 0.85
C THR A 113 7.63 1.43 0.22
N GLU A 114 7.37 1.51 -1.07
CA GLU A 114 6.81 0.37 -1.82
C GLU A 114 7.62 0.13 -3.06
N ILE A 115 7.81 -1.15 -3.40
CA ILE A 115 8.54 -1.59 -4.58
C ILE A 115 7.59 -2.39 -5.45
N PHE A 116 7.67 -2.15 -6.76
CA PHE A 116 6.81 -2.80 -7.76
C PHE A 116 7.68 -3.47 -8.81
N ARG A 117 7.17 -4.55 -9.36
CA ARG A 117 7.79 -5.27 -10.48
C ARG A 117 6.78 -5.31 -11.61
N ARG A 118 7.26 -5.13 -12.85
CA ARG A 118 6.39 -5.28 -14.00
C ARG A 118 6.25 -6.77 -14.33
N GLU A 119 5.02 -7.24 -14.39
CA GLU A 119 4.68 -8.62 -14.71
C GLU A 119 3.69 -8.60 -15.88
N GLN A 120 4.09 -9.16 -17.02
CA GLN A 120 3.23 -9.21 -18.20
C GLN A 120 2.68 -7.82 -18.57
N GLY A 121 3.54 -6.81 -18.51
CA GLY A 121 3.19 -5.44 -18.87
C GLY A 121 2.47 -4.64 -17.79
N GLU A 122 2.21 -5.23 -16.62
CA GLU A 122 1.51 -4.56 -15.54
C GLU A 122 2.38 -4.44 -14.29
N TRP A 123 2.28 -3.29 -13.63
CA TRP A 123 2.97 -3.09 -12.36
C TRP A 123 2.27 -3.87 -11.26
N LYS A 124 3.04 -4.61 -10.45
CA LYS A 124 2.53 -5.36 -9.29
C LYS A 124 3.34 -5.03 -8.07
N LEU A 125 2.66 -4.81 -6.96
CA LEU A 125 3.30 -4.54 -5.67
C LEU A 125 3.98 -5.81 -5.18
N ILE A 126 5.29 -5.71 -4.88
CA ILE A 126 6.07 -6.84 -4.40
C ILE A 126 6.62 -6.62 -3.00
N HIS A 127 6.68 -5.36 -2.54
CA HIS A 127 7.17 -5.05 -1.19
C HIS A 127 6.52 -3.78 -0.67
N ARG A 128 6.12 -3.82 0.57
CA ARG A 128 5.64 -2.63 1.29
C ARG A 128 6.30 -2.59 2.67
N HIS A 129 6.88 -1.45 3.01
CA HIS A 129 7.31 -1.15 4.37
C HIS A 129 6.56 0.08 4.84
N ALA A 130 5.80 -0.03 5.91
CA ALA A 130 5.03 1.07 6.44
C ALA A 130 5.14 1.06 7.97
N ASP A 131 5.44 2.23 8.56
CA ASP A 131 5.48 2.40 10.00
C ASP A 131 4.94 3.79 10.38
N PRO A 132 4.62 4.02 11.67
CA PRO A 132 4.04 5.30 12.08
C PRO A 132 4.95 6.48 11.81
N LEU A 133 4.37 7.54 11.23
CA LEU A 133 5.10 8.79 10.98
C LEU A 133 5.49 9.46 12.29
N ASN A 134 4.54 9.52 13.21
CA ASN A 134 4.74 10.08 14.51
C ASN A 134 4.27 9.05 15.54
N PRO A 135 5.19 8.20 16.04
CA PRO A 135 4.80 7.23 17.05
C PRO A 135 4.14 7.91 18.22
N ALA A 136 3.11 7.27 18.80
CA ALA A 136 2.41 7.82 19.93
C ALA A 136 3.38 8.16 21.07
N PRO A 137 3.16 9.27 21.79
CA PRO A 137 3.97 9.58 22.97
C PRO A 137 3.92 8.43 23.98
N LYS A 138 5.05 8.19 24.63
CA LYS A 138 5.15 7.14 25.63
C LYS A 138 4.56 7.58 26.95
#